data_b8177c3acda9f40279be45d6ff1c5404
#
_entry.id   b8177c3acda9f40279be45d6ff1c5404
#
_cell.length_a   1.000
_cell.length_b   1.000
_cell.length_c   1.000
_cell.angle_alpha   90.00
_cell.angle_beta   90.00
_cell.angle_gamma   90.00
#
_symmetry.space_group_name_H-M   'P 1'
#
loop_
_entity.id
_entity.type
_entity.pdbx_description
1 polymer ?
#
loop_
_entity_poly.entity_id
_entity_poly.type
_entity_poly.pdbx_seq_one_letter_code
_entity_poly.pdbx_strand_id
1 'polypeptide(L)' 'MALKSLSIRIDDEMLDKLHVIADYEARSANGQIIVLIRDCIEEFEKKNSEIVLGGKKTK' A
#
# COMPACT_ATOMS: atom_id res chain seq x y z
N MET A 1 6.74 -7.82 -14.47
CA MET A 1 5.58 -7.70 -13.61
C MET A 1 4.66 -6.60 -14.09
N ALA A 2 3.40 -6.84 -14.16
CA ALA A 2 2.45 -5.87 -14.68
C ALA A 2 2.02 -4.91 -13.58
N LEU A 3 1.83 -3.65 -13.96
CA LEU A 3 1.32 -2.65 -13.05
C LEU A 3 -0.16 -2.46 -13.30
N LYS A 4 -0.91 -2.34 -12.25
CA LYS A 4 -2.34 -2.13 -12.34
C LYS A 4 -2.75 -0.96 -11.47
N SER A 5 -3.83 -0.33 -11.83
CA SER A 5 -4.35 0.80 -11.07
C SER A 5 -5.24 0.33 -9.95
N LEU A 6 -5.23 1.10 -8.89
CA LEU A 6 -6.13 0.88 -7.78
C LEU A 6 -6.67 2.24 -7.37
N SER A 7 -7.98 2.35 -7.28
CA SER A 7 -8.62 3.59 -6.83
C SER A 7 -9.21 3.39 -5.46
N ILE A 8 -9.00 4.35 -4.60
CA ILE A 8 -9.60 4.31 -3.27
C ILE A 8 -10.19 5.66 -2.98
N ARG A 9 -11.14 5.67 -2.08
CA ARG A 9 -11.73 6.90 -1.58
C ARG A 9 -11.33 7.05 -0.15
N ILE A 10 -10.84 8.22 0.20
CA ILE A 10 -10.47 8.44 1.58
C ILE A 10 -10.92 9.83 2.00
N ASP A 11 -11.05 9.98 3.27
CA ASP A 11 -11.46 11.21 3.89
C ASP A 11 -10.46 12.32 3.64
N ASP A 12 -10.94 13.56 3.48
CA ASP A 12 -10.07 14.70 3.21
C ASP A 12 -9.01 14.87 4.28
N GLU A 13 -9.41 14.74 5.51
CA GLU A 13 -8.48 14.91 6.61
C GLU A 13 -7.38 13.87 6.59
N MET A 14 -7.74 12.62 6.29
CA MET A 14 -6.75 11.56 6.18
C MET A 14 -5.80 11.81 5.02
N LEU A 15 -6.33 12.31 3.93
CA LEU A 15 -5.49 12.60 2.78
C LEU A 15 -4.50 13.72 3.10
N ASP A 16 -4.98 14.76 3.77
CA ASP A 16 -4.11 15.86 4.15
C ASP A 16 -3.00 15.39 5.07
N LYS A 17 -3.35 14.55 6.02
CA LYS A 17 -2.35 14.02 6.94
C LYS A 17 -1.35 13.13 6.21
N LEU A 18 -1.82 12.39 5.23
CA LEU A 18 -0.93 11.56 4.43
C LEU A 18 0.08 12.42 3.69
N HIS A 19 -0.37 13.55 3.14
CA HIS A 19 0.54 14.45 2.44
C HIS A 19 1.60 15.01 3.38
N VAL A 20 1.22 15.32 4.60
CA VAL A 20 2.18 15.82 5.58
C VAL A 20 3.25 14.76 5.86
N ILE A 21 2.82 13.53 6.05
CA ILE A 21 3.74 12.43 6.32
C ILE A 21 4.66 12.19 5.14
N ALA A 22 4.09 12.21 3.93
CA ALA A 22 4.87 11.97 2.74
C ALA A 22 5.93 13.05 2.56
N ASP A 23 5.57 14.31 2.81
CA ASP A 23 6.53 15.40 2.75
C ASP A 23 7.65 15.21 3.76
N TYR A 24 7.29 14.83 4.96
CA TYR A 24 8.27 14.61 6.00
C TYR A 24 9.27 13.54 5.60
N GLU A 25 8.79 12.51 4.92
CA GLU A 25 9.64 11.40 4.50
C GLU A 25 10.18 11.58 3.08
N ALA A 26 9.96 12.74 2.51
CA ALA A 26 10.47 13.08 1.18
C ALA A 26 9.97 12.11 0.12
N ARG A 27 8.70 11.80 0.18
CA ARG A 27 8.05 10.93 -0.80
C ARG A 27 6.82 11.61 -1.36
N SER A 28 6.37 11.15 -2.52
CA SER A 28 5.07 11.58 -3.01
C SER A 28 3.99 10.81 -2.26
N ALA A 29 2.76 11.31 -2.31
CA ALA A 29 1.66 10.61 -1.68
C ALA A 29 1.49 9.22 -2.26
N ASN A 30 1.63 9.09 -3.58
CA ASN A 30 1.54 7.78 -4.21
C ASN A 30 2.64 6.84 -3.71
N GLY A 31 3.85 7.35 -3.61
CA GLY A 31 4.97 6.55 -3.11
C GLY A 31 4.73 6.11 -1.68
N GLN A 32 4.18 7.02 -0.87
CA GLN A 32 3.88 6.68 0.51
C GLN A 32 2.86 5.56 0.61
N ILE A 33 1.83 5.61 -0.25
CA ILE A 33 0.81 4.58 -0.26
C ILE A 33 1.42 3.23 -0.63
N ILE A 34 2.29 3.20 -1.62
CA ILE A 34 2.95 1.95 -2.03
C ILE A 34 3.75 1.36 -0.87
N VAL A 35 4.45 2.21 -0.13
CA VAL A 35 5.23 1.74 1.02
C VAL A 35 4.31 1.17 2.08
N LEU A 36 3.18 1.84 2.34
CA LEU A 36 2.24 1.35 3.34
C LEU A 36 1.68 -0.01 2.95
N ILE A 37 1.35 -0.18 1.68
CA ILE A 37 0.83 -1.46 1.20
C ILE A 37 1.88 -2.55 1.34
N ARG A 38 3.11 -2.25 0.98
CA ARG A 38 4.20 -3.22 1.11
C ARG A 38 4.38 -3.63 2.56
N ASP A 39 4.40 -2.65 3.46
CA ASP A 39 4.55 -2.95 4.88
C ASP A 39 3.42 -3.80 5.40
N CYS A 40 2.21 -3.52 4.94
CA CYS A 40 1.04 -4.28 5.35
C CYS A 40 1.18 -5.75 4.94
N ILE A 41 1.62 -5.98 3.72
CA ILE A 41 1.79 -7.34 3.22
C ILE A 41 2.89 -8.06 4.00
N GLU A 42 4.00 -7.38 4.22
CA GLU A 42 5.10 -7.99 4.97
C GLU A 42 4.69 -8.35 6.38
N GLU A 43 3.94 -7.46 7.01
CA GLU A 43 3.48 -7.70 8.37
C GLU A 43 2.59 -8.93 8.43
N PHE A 44 1.67 -9.03 7.47
CA PHE A 44 0.76 -10.17 7.43
C PHE A 44 1.52 -11.48 7.21
N GLU A 45 2.48 -11.46 6.30
CA GLU A 45 3.22 -12.67 5.99
C GLU A 45 4.11 -13.10 7.14
N LYS A 46 4.59 -12.15 7.93
CA LYS A 46 5.35 -12.48 9.11
C LYS A 46 4.51 -13.21 10.15
N LYS A 47 3.29 -12.73 10.34
CA LYS A 47 2.44 -13.29 11.38
C LYS A 47 1.76 -14.58 10.97
N ASN A 48 1.43 -14.70 9.71
CA ASN A 48 0.64 -15.84 9.25
C ASN A 48 1.49 -16.79 8.43
N SER A 49 1.70 -16.45 7.20
CA SER A 49 2.59 -17.21 6.34
C SER A 49 2.60 -16.49 5.02
N GLU A 50 3.53 -16.87 4.20
CA GLU A 50 3.66 -16.25 2.90
C GLU A 50 2.38 -16.43 2.09
N ILE A 51 1.95 -15.35 1.46
CA ILE A 51 0.77 -15.39 0.61
C ILE A 51 1.17 -16.03 -0.71
N VAL A 52 0.53 -17.13 -1.04
CA VAL A 52 0.81 -17.83 -2.28
C VAL A 52 -0.35 -17.60 -3.23
N LEU A 53 -0.06 -16.95 -4.35
CA LEU A 53 -1.11 -16.66 -5.31
C LEU A 53 -1.37 -17.84 -6.23
N GLY A 54 -0.47 -18.75 -6.27
CA GLY A 54 -0.69 -20.04 -6.87
C GLY A 54 -1.20 -19.99 -8.24
N GLY A 55 -1.16 -19.51 -9.06
CA GLY A 55 -1.71 -19.64 -10.35
C GLY A 55 -3.14 -19.36 -10.45
N LYS A 56 -3.75 -19.19 -9.48
CA LYS A 56 -5.08 -18.88 -9.59
C LYS A 56 -5.32 -17.59 -9.17
N LYS A 57 -5.38 -17.13 -9.42
CA LYS A 57 -5.46 -16.15 -8.95
C LYS A 57 -6.50 -15.62 -8.61
N THR A 58 -6.66 -15.32 -8.25
CA THR A 58 -7.37 -15.09 -7.88
C THR A 58 -7.99 -14.30 -7.82
N LYS A 59 -8.34 -14.01 -7.90
CA LYS A 59 -8.94 -13.40 -7.75
C LYS A 59 -9.22 -13.01 -8.00
#